data_9db4c75571fa509200c0986e4f22a066
#
_entry.id   9db4c75571fa509200c0986e4f22a066
#
_cell.length_a   1.000
_cell.length_b   1.000
_cell.length_c   1.000
_cell.angle_alpha   90.00
_cell.angle_beta   90.00
_cell.angle_gamma   90.00
#
_symmetry.space_group_name_H-M   'P 1'
#
loop_
_entity.id
_entity.type
_entity.pdbx_description
1 polymer ?
#
loop_
_entity_poly.entity_id
_entity_poly.type
_entity_poly.pdbx_seq_one_letter_code
_entity_poly.pdbx_strand_id
1 'polypeptide(L)'
;MKALAVAILAVALAAGCASKAPTASSSPGAKPAGKKFVVGYSQSNNAEPYRAQLNLQLQHFLKQYPDIELLPIADAKQSSATQVSQVQNFITQKVDALIVSPTEPAPLTAAVQQACDAKIPVIILDRTVNTECYTSFIGGDNVLIGRKAGEEAVKLLPNGGNVVELRGILSNQPQIDRDKGFREAIAANPKIKIIADREAKWLKEAATPIMQQWLAQNQQIDVVYGHNDPMALGAYLAAQAAGRADKIKFIGIDGLAIPDGGIRAVQLGQLAATFIYPTGAQEAADTVNKILHGQQVEKKQVLGTTQVSKDNAAQLYKQYDLSGAN
;
A
#
# COMPACT_ATOMS: atom_id res chain seq x y z
N MET A 1 -27.94 -75.64 71.02
CA MET A 1 -26.97 -76.11 70.01
C MET A 1 -26.86 -75.09 68.93
N LYS A 2 -25.68 -74.57 68.72
CA LYS A 2 -25.17 -73.73 67.67
C LYS A 2 -25.88 -72.39 67.39
N ALA A 3 -25.33 -71.32 67.93
CA ALA A 3 -25.56 -69.91 67.60
C ALA A 3 -24.99 -69.60 66.24
N LEU A 4 -25.73 -68.84 65.45
CA LEU A 4 -25.26 -68.28 64.19
C LEU A 4 -25.21 -66.75 64.39
N ALA A 5 -24.01 -66.21 64.41
CA ALA A 5 -23.79 -64.75 64.44
C ALA A 5 -23.95 -64.14 63.03
N VAL A 6 -24.79 -63.12 62.93
CA VAL A 6 -24.96 -62.34 61.73
C VAL A 6 -24.12 -61.08 61.89
N ALA A 7 -23.08 -60.93 61.09
CA ALA A 7 -22.28 -59.72 60.99
C ALA A 7 -22.94 -58.74 60.04
N ILE A 8 -23.27 -57.55 60.52
CA ILE A 8 -23.81 -56.41 59.73
C ILE A 8 -22.61 -55.64 59.22
N LEU A 9 -22.47 -55.62 57.87
CA LEU A 9 -21.48 -54.85 57.15
C LEU A 9 -22.05 -53.44 56.81
N ALA A 10 -21.56 -52.44 57.48
CA ALA A 10 -21.92 -51.06 57.17
C ALA A 10 -21.12 -50.58 55.94
N VAL A 11 -21.81 -50.32 54.86
CA VAL A 11 -21.23 -49.69 53.64
C VAL A 11 -21.29 -48.20 53.82
N ALA A 12 -20.14 -47.52 53.95
CA ALA A 12 -20.01 -46.11 53.97
C ALA A 12 -19.96 -45.62 52.50
N LEU A 13 -20.98 -44.93 52.02
CA LEU A 13 -20.94 -44.19 50.73
C LEU A 13 -20.08 -42.94 50.91
N ALA A 14 -18.87 -42.93 50.34
CA ALA A 14 -18.09 -41.73 50.15
C ALA A 14 -18.59 -41.02 48.88
N ALA A 15 -19.34 -39.91 49.02
CA ALA A 15 -19.66 -39.02 47.92
C ALA A 15 -18.41 -38.26 47.52
N GLY A 16 -17.77 -38.70 46.44
CA GLY A 16 -16.66 -37.99 45.78
C GLY A 16 -17.21 -36.80 45.00
N CYS A 17 -17.01 -35.60 45.51
CA CYS A 17 -17.16 -34.36 44.72
C CYS A 17 -16.03 -34.31 43.69
N ALA A 18 -16.30 -34.73 42.47
CA ALA A 18 -15.44 -34.46 41.33
C ALA A 18 -15.59 -32.95 40.95
N SER A 19 -14.68 -32.12 41.44
CA SER A 19 -14.51 -30.79 40.96
C SER A 19 -14.05 -30.83 39.49
N LYS A 20 -14.95 -30.52 38.55
CA LYS A 20 -14.59 -30.22 37.16
C LYS A 20 -13.58 -29.08 37.17
N ALA A 21 -12.33 -29.35 36.80
CA ALA A 21 -11.40 -28.31 36.43
C ALA A 21 -12.01 -27.48 35.27
N PRO A 22 -11.89 -26.14 35.30
CA PRO A 22 -12.35 -25.37 34.20
C PRO A 22 -11.55 -25.72 32.95
N THR A 23 -12.22 -26.25 31.93
CA THR A 23 -11.67 -26.37 30.59
C THR A 23 -11.26 -24.97 30.15
N ALA A 24 -9.98 -24.71 30.11
CA ALA A 24 -9.44 -23.50 29.49
C ALA A 24 -9.93 -23.46 28.03
N SER A 25 -10.87 -22.58 27.75
CA SER A 25 -11.25 -22.22 26.40
C SER A 25 -10.01 -21.59 25.77
N SER A 26 -9.29 -22.34 24.96
CA SER A 26 -8.21 -21.80 24.15
C SER A 26 -8.82 -20.86 23.11
N SER A 27 -8.75 -19.57 23.35
CA SER A 27 -9.00 -18.56 22.30
C SER A 27 -8.08 -18.89 21.12
N PRO A 28 -8.61 -18.97 19.89
CA PRO A 28 -7.76 -19.13 18.71
C PRO A 28 -6.82 -17.92 18.63
N GLY A 29 -5.51 -18.13 18.78
CA GLY A 29 -4.51 -17.08 18.61
C GLY A 29 -3.47 -16.90 19.72
N ALA A 30 -3.67 -17.46 20.92
CA ALA A 30 -2.67 -17.34 21.98
C ALA A 30 -1.45 -18.26 21.72
N LYS A 31 -0.31 -17.66 21.37
CA LYS A 31 0.97 -18.39 21.32
C LYS A 31 1.51 -18.71 22.73
N PRO A 32 2.29 -19.78 22.91
CA PRO A 32 3.00 -20.06 24.16
C PRO A 32 3.86 -18.86 24.58
N ALA A 33 3.94 -18.59 25.88
CA ALA A 33 4.74 -17.51 26.45
C ALA A 33 6.19 -17.54 25.92
N GLY A 34 6.66 -16.42 25.35
CA GLY A 34 8.00 -16.28 24.80
C GLY A 34 8.13 -16.55 23.28
N LYS A 35 7.08 -17.02 22.57
CA LYS A 35 7.10 -17.20 21.11
C LYS A 35 6.49 -16.00 20.41
N LYS A 36 7.28 -15.33 19.55
CA LYS A 36 6.79 -14.22 18.70
C LYS A 36 5.88 -14.73 17.58
N PHE A 37 4.93 -13.90 17.18
CA PHE A 37 4.22 -14.03 15.92
C PHE A 37 5.14 -13.67 14.76
N VAL A 38 5.16 -14.48 13.72
CA VAL A 38 6.03 -14.28 12.55
C VAL A 38 5.20 -13.74 11.39
N VAL A 39 5.59 -12.58 10.86
CA VAL A 39 4.92 -11.91 9.76
C VAL A 39 5.81 -11.90 8.53
N GLY A 40 5.29 -12.40 7.40
CA GLY A 40 5.92 -12.28 6.09
C GLY A 40 5.46 -11.02 5.37
N TYR A 41 6.34 -10.40 4.60
CA TYR A 41 5.98 -9.32 3.68
C TYR A 41 6.64 -9.49 2.33
N SER A 42 5.81 -9.64 1.28
CA SER A 42 6.24 -9.66 -0.12
C SER A 42 5.92 -8.33 -0.78
N GLN A 43 6.97 -7.56 -1.09
CA GLN A 43 6.91 -6.25 -1.72
C GLN A 43 7.17 -6.38 -3.22
N SER A 44 6.43 -5.63 -4.04
CA SER A 44 6.56 -5.63 -5.49
C SER A 44 7.97 -5.23 -5.97
N ASN A 45 8.55 -4.22 -5.34
CA ASN A 45 9.94 -3.79 -5.57
C ASN A 45 10.38 -2.78 -4.50
N ASN A 46 11.69 -2.49 -4.46
CA ASN A 46 12.29 -1.46 -3.59
C ASN A 46 12.87 -0.28 -4.40
N ALA A 47 12.70 -0.25 -5.72
CA ALA A 47 13.25 0.80 -6.59
C ALA A 47 12.43 2.10 -6.54
N GLU A 48 11.14 2.02 -6.29
CA GLU A 48 10.28 3.18 -6.17
C GLU A 48 10.46 3.84 -4.78
N PRO A 49 10.68 5.16 -4.68
CA PRO A 49 10.80 5.86 -3.39
C PRO A 49 9.61 5.62 -2.45
N TYR A 50 8.40 5.56 -3.01
CA TYR A 50 7.18 5.21 -2.26
C TYR A 50 7.31 3.84 -1.57
N ARG A 51 7.83 2.82 -2.27
CA ARG A 51 8.02 1.47 -1.73
C ARG A 51 9.06 1.43 -0.62
N ALA A 52 10.18 2.14 -0.81
CA ALA A 52 11.22 2.26 0.20
C ALA A 52 10.66 2.93 1.48
N GLN A 53 9.89 4.01 1.32
CA GLN A 53 9.26 4.71 2.43
C GLN A 53 8.22 3.83 3.15
N LEU A 54 7.38 3.11 2.41
CA LEU A 54 6.42 2.15 2.98
C LEU A 54 7.13 1.09 3.82
N ASN A 55 8.22 0.52 3.32
CA ASN A 55 9.00 -0.49 4.03
C ASN A 55 9.58 0.04 5.35
N LEU A 56 10.17 1.24 5.34
CA LEU A 56 10.70 1.89 6.53
C LEU A 56 9.60 2.15 7.56
N GLN A 57 8.48 2.69 7.12
CA GLN A 57 7.34 2.97 8.00
C GLN A 57 6.74 1.69 8.59
N LEU A 58 6.56 0.64 7.79
CA LEU A 58 6.02 -0.63 8.29
C LEU A 58 6.93 -1.25 9.36
N GLN A 59 8.25 -1.24 9.12
CA GLN A 59 9.23 -1.69 10.12
C GLN A 59 9.17 -0.84 11.40
N HIS A 60 9.04 0.49 11.26
CA HIS A 60 8.92 1.40 12.39
C HIS A 60 7.68 1.10 13.23
N PHE A 61 6.50 1.02 12.60
CA PHE A 61 5.25 0.78 13.31
C PHE A 61 5.16 -0.63 13.91
N LEU A 62 5.67 -1.65 13.25
CA LEU A 62 5.69 -3.01 13.81
C LEU A 62 6.61 -3.15 15.02
N LYS A 63 7.66 -2.33 15.16
CA LYS A 63 8.51 -2.32 16.37
C LYS A 63 7.73 -1.97 17.67
N GLN A 64 6.55 -1.34 17.54
CA GLN A 64 5.70 -1.02 18.69
C GLN A 64 5.04 -2.28 19.30
N TYR A 65 5.04 -3.40 18.59
CA TYR A 65 4.47 -4.69 18.99
C TYR A 65 5.60 -5.71 19.24
N PRO A 66 6.10 -5.82 20.50
CA PRO A 66 7.31 -6.59 20.80
C PRO A 66 7.17 -8.09 20.61
N ASP A 67 5.96 -8.60 20.56
CA ASP A 67 5.62 -9.99 20.30
C ASP A 67 5.42 -10.32 18.80
N ILE A 68 5.61 -9.33 17.92
CA ILE A 68 5.57 -9.51 16.46
C ILE A 68 6.99 -9.41 15.89
N GLU A 69 7.33 -10.36 15.04
CA GLU A 69 8.59 -10.40 14.29
C GLU A 69 8.28 -10.30 12.80
N LEU A 70 8.72 -9.19 12.16
CA LEU A 70 8.69 -9.07 10.72
C LEU A 70 9.92 -9.74 10.12
N LEU A 71 9.72 -10.74 9.28
CA LEU A 71 10.80 -11.35 8.50
C LEU A 71 11.42 -10.32 7.54
N PRO A 72 12.65 -10.55 7.05
CA PRO A 72 13.22 -9.70 6.00
C PRO A 72 12.24 -9.50 4.85
N ILE A 73 11.99 -8.24 4.48
CA ILE A 73 11.05 -7.89 3.42
C ILE A 73 11.54 -8.48 2.10
N ALA A 74 10.71 -9.31 1.48
CA ALA A 74 11.05 -9.97 0.23
C ALA A 74 10.78 -9.01 -0.95
N ASP A 75 11.85 -8.60 -1.64
CA ASP A 75 11.81 -7.74 -2.83
C ASP A 75 11.60 -8.59 -4.09
N ALA A 76 10.46 -8.41 -4.75
CA ALA A 76 10.16 -9.12 -6.00
C ALA A 76 10.79 -8.48 -7.25
N LYS A 77 11.44 -7.31 -7.13
CA LYS A 77 12.13 -6.61 -8.23
C LYS A 77 11.25 -6.43 -9.48
N GLN A 78 9.97 -6.10 -9.26
CA GLN A 78 8.91 -6.00 -10.29
C GLN A 78 8.64 -7.30 -11.07
N SER A 79 9.07 -8.45 -10.57
CA SER A 79 8.81 -9.77 -11.18
C SER A 79 7.64 -10.46 -10.47
N SER A 80 6.52 -10.59 -11.15
CA SER A 80 5.37 -11.32 -10.63
C SER A 80 5.70 -12.80 -10.35
N ALA A 81 6.54 -13.45 -11.18
CA ALA A 81 6.98 -14.82 -10.95
C ALA A 81 7.82 -14.97 -9.67
N THR A 82 8.75 -14.03 -9.43
CA THR A 82 9.51 -13.97 -8.18
C THR A 82 8.58 -13.77 -6.99
N GLN A 83 7.60 -12.89 -7.12
CA GLN A 83 6.66 -12.60 -6.03
C GLN A 83 5.77 -13.80 -5.70
N VAL A 84 5.29 -14.54 -6.70
CA VAL A 84 4.56 -15.81 -6.48
C VAL A 84 5.40 -16.79 -5.65
N SER A 85 6.69 -16.98 -6.02
CA SER A 85 7.60 -17.85 -5.26
C SER A 85 7.82 -17.36 -3.82
N GLN A 86 7.89 -16.06 -3.59
CA GLN A 86 8.02 -15.47 -2.25
C GLN A 86 6.79 -15.77 -1.38
N VAL A 87 5.57 -15.59 -1.93
CA VAL A 87 4.32 -15.91 -1.23
C VAL A 87 4.28 -17.40 -0.88
N GLN A 88 4.63 -18.28 -1.83
CA GLN A 88 4.71 -19.74 -1.58
C GLN A 88 5.73 -20.11 -0.49
N ASN A 89 6.87 -19.43 -0.46
CA ASN A 89 7.87 -19.60 0.59
C ASN A 89 7.32 -19.22 1.98
N PHE A 90 6.60 -18.09 2.10
CA PHE A 90 5.97 -17.71 3.36
C PHE A 90 4.87 -18.69 3.80
N ILE A 91 4.10 -19.25 2.86
CA ILE A 91 3.14 -20.33 3.15
C ILE A 91 3.86 -21.56 3.72
N THR A 92 4.97 -21.97 3.10
CA THR A 92 5.78 -23.11 3.53
C THR A 92 6.39 -22.88 4.93
N GLN A 93 6.82 -21.65 5.21
CA GLN A 93 7.35 -21.24 6.54
C GLN A 93 6.24 -21.14 7.59
N LYS A 94 4.96 -21.23 7.20
CA LYS A 94 3.79 -21.12 8.10
C LYS A 94 3.82 -19.83 8.90
N VAL A 95 4.04 -18.69 8.23
CA VAL A 95 3.95 -17.38 8.89
C VAL A 95 2.57 -17.19 9.52
N ASP A 96 2.50 -16.41 10.59
CA ASP A 96 1.24 -16.19 11.33
C ASP A 96 0.35 -15.14 10.64
N ALA A 97 0.93 -14.26 9.83
CA ALA A 97 0.23 -13.36 8.93
C ALA A 97 1.13 -13.03 7.72
N LEU A 98 0.53 -12.69 6.61
CA LEU A 98 1.21 -12.35 5.37
C LEU A 98 0.72 -11.01 4.84
N ILE A 99 1.65 -10.08 4.59
CA ILE A 99 1.40 -8.84 3.89
C ILE A 99 1.86 -9.03 2.44
N VAL A 100 1.04 -8.62 1.48
CA VAL A 100 1.38 -8.65 0.05
C VAL A 100 1.07 -7.31 -0.58
N SER A 101 2.08 -6.67 -1.20
CA SER A 101 1.89 -5.53 -2.07
C SER A 101 2.12 -5.99 -3.52
N PRO A 102 1.06 -6.36 -4.27
CA PRO A 102 1.20 -7.10 -5.52
C PRO A 102 1.92 -6.31 -6.61
N THR A 103 2.78 -6.97 -7.38
CA THR A 103 3.34 -6.40 -8.63
C THR A 103 2.23 -6.19 -9.64
N GLU A 104 1.45 -7.24 -9.89
CA GLU A 104 0.27 -7.20 -10.77
C GLU A 104 -0.85 -8.08 -10.20
N PRO A 105 -2.13 -7.73 -10.41
CA PRO A 105 -3.25 -8.44 -9.79
C PRO A 105 -3.37 -9.91 -10.23
N ALA A 106 -3.40 -10.17 -11.54
CA ALA A 106 -3.72 -11.49 -12.08
C ALA A 106 -2.70 -12.57 -11.72
N PRO A 107 -1.36 -12.36 -11.88
CA PRO A 107 -0.38 -13.38 -11.53
C PRO A 107 -0.36 -13.73 -10.04
N LEU A 108 -0.65 -12.77 -9.16
CA LEU A 108 -0.60 -12.97 -7.71
C LEU A 108 -1.87 -13.59 -7.13
N THR A 109 -2.97 -13.58 -7.86
CA THR A 109 -4.28 -14.04 -7.37
C THR A 109 -4.23 -15.49 -6.86
N ALA A 110 -3.65 -16.40 -7.63
CA ALA A 110 -3.57 -17.82 -7.24
C ALA A 110 -2.69 -18.05 -6.00
N ALA A 111 -1.56 -17.33 -5.90
CA ALA A 111 -0.68 -17.45 -4.74
C ALA A 111 -1.32 -16.89 -3.46
N VAL A 112 -2.04 -15.78 -3.56
CA VAL A 112 -2.82 -15.22 -2.44
C VAL A 112 -3.94 -16.19 -2.05
N GLN A 113 -4.63 -16.81 -3.00
CA GLN A 113 -5.64 -17.83 -2.71
C GLN A 113 -5.03 -19.02 -1.95
N GLN A 114 -3.85 -19.50 -2.35
CA GLN A 114 -3.14 -20.57 -1.63
C GLN A 114 -2.83 -20.19 -0.17
N ALA A 115 -2.44 -18.94 0.10
CA ALA A 115 -2.23 -18.47 1.47
C ALA A 115 -3.53 -18.48 2.28
N CYS A 116 -4.64 -18.02 1.68
CA CYS A 116 -5.96 -18.07 2.32
C CYS A 116 -6.40 -19.51 2.63
N ASP A 117 -6.20 -20.43 1.68
CA ASP A 117 -6.55 -21.86 1.84
C ASP A 117 -5.71 -22.51 2.95
N ALA A 118 -4.45 -22.09 3.10
CA ALA A 118 -3.57 -22.47 4.22
C ALA A 118 -3.97 -21.81 5.55
N LYS A 119 -5.06 -21.01 5.61
CA LYS A 119 -5.55 -20.31 6.78
C LYS A 119 -4.58 -19.26 7.33
N ILE A 120 -3.69 -18.75 6.50
CA ILE A 120 -2.83 -17.61 6.83
C ILE A 120 -3.63 -16.33 6.57
N PRO A 121 -3.82 -15.45 7.56
CA PRO A 121 -4.40 -14.14 7.34
C PRO A 121 -3.57 -13.33 6.35
N VAL A 122 -4.20 -12.80 5.28
CA VAL A 122 -3.52 -12.02 4.25
C VAL A 122 -3.98 -10.58 4.30
N ILE A 123 -3.04 -9.66 4.38
CA ILE A 123 -3.26 -8.23 4.21
C ILE A 123 -2.76 -7.83 2.82
N ILE A 124 -3.65 -7.33 1.99
CA ILE A 124 -3.30 -6.76 0.68
C ILE A 124 -3.05 -5.28 0.87
N LEU A 125 -1.87 -4.80 0.50
CA LEU A 125 -1.42 -3.43 0.74
C LEU A 125 -1.17 -2.70 -0.58
N ASP A 126 -1.78 -1.52 -0.75
CA ASP A 126 -1.67 -0.61 -1.89
C ASP A 126 -2.33 -1.10 -3.19
N ARG A 127 -1.85 -2.18 -3.77
CA ARG A 127 -2.37 -2.74 -5.03
C ARG A 127 -3.26 -3.95 -4.77
N THR A 128 -4.23 -4.21 -5.65
CA THR A 128 -5.23 -5.28 -5.49
C THR A 128 -4.80 -6.62 -6.09
N VAL A 129 -5.57 -7.65 -5.80
CA VAL A 129 -5.60 -8.96 -6.48
C VAL A 129 -7.02 -9.27 -6.94
N ASN A 130 -7.19 -10.26 -7.83
CA ASN A 130 -8.51 -10.62 -8.37
C ASN A 130 -9.21 -11.71 -7.53
N THR A 131 -9.07 -11.66 -6.21
CA THR A 131 -9.79 -12.51 -5.25
C THR A 131 -10.14 -11.70 -4.02
N GLU A 132 -11.19 -12.09 -3.32
CA GLU A 132 -11.64 -11.44 -2.07
C GLU A 132 -11.34 -12.31 -0.83
N CYS A 133 -10.48 -13.34 -0.95
CA CYS A 133 -10.18 -14.24 0.17
C CYS A 133 -9.34 -13.58 1.27
N TYR A 134 -8.60 -12.50 0.95
CA TYR A 134 -7.75 -11.79 1.91
C TYR A 134 -8.52 -11.30 3.14
N THR A 135 -7.84 -11.11 4.24
CA THR A 135 -8.42 -10.64 5.52
C THR A 135 -8.73 -9.15 5.47
N SER A 136 -7.80 -8.33 4.98
CA SER A 136 -7.98 -6.88 4.83
C SER A 136 -7.24 -6.35 3.60
N PHE A 137 -7.83 -5.36 2.94
CA PHE A 137 -7.17 -4.51 1.94
C PHE A 137 -6.95 -3.12 2.54
N ILE A 138 -5.76 -2.54 2.32
CA ILE A 138 -5.40 -1.21 2.77
C ILE A 138 -4.79 -0.45 1.59
N GLY A 139 -5.36 0.71 1.23
CA GLY A 139 -4.84 1.52 0.11
C GLY A 139 -5.54 2.87 0.00
N GLY A 140 -5.03 3.76 -0.84
CA GLY A 140 -5.61 5.09 -1.05
C GLY A 140 -6.81 5.07 -2.00
N ASP A 141 -7.66 6.11 -1.89
CA ASP A 141 -8.75 6.37 -2.85
C ASP A 141 -8.17 6.95 -4.16
N ASN A 142 -7.77 6.05 -5.05
CA ASN A 142 -7.12 6.43 -6.30
C ASN A 142 -8.04 7.16 -7.29
N VAL A 143 -9.37 6.93 -7.25
CA VAL A 143 -10.34 7.69 -8.07
C VAL A 143 -10.40 9.13 -7.57
N LEU A 144 -10.50 9.33 -6.25
CA LEU A 144 -10.50 10.66 -5.64
C LEU A 144 -9.20 11.40 -5.92
N ILE A 145 -8.06 10.73 -5.80
CA ILE A 145 -6.73 11.31 -6.07
C ILE A 145 -6.61 11.75 -7.52
N GLY A 146 -6.98 10.89 -8.46
CA GLY A 146 -7.00 11.23 -9.89
C GLY A 146 -7.94 12.40 -10.19
N ARG A 147 -9.12 12.43 -9.58
CA ARG A 147 -10.08 13.55 -9.71
C ARG A 147 -9.49 14.86 -9.21
N LYS A 148 -8.85 14.87 -8.03
CA LYS A 148 -8.19 16.07 -7.50
C LYS A 148 -7.04 16.56 -8.40
N ALA A 149 -6.28 15.65 -8.98
CA ALA A 149 -5.25 15.99 -9.97
C ALA A 149 -5.86 16.62 -11.24
N GLY A 150 -6.99 16.11 -11.72
CA GLY A 150 -7.73 16.67 -12.83
C GLY A 150 -8.35 18.04 -12.52
N GLU A 151 -8.92 18.23 -11.32
CA GLU A 151 -9.40 19.53 -10.85
C GLU A 151 -8.27 20.57 -10.81
N GLU A 152 -7.07 20.16 -10.41
CA GLU A 152 -5.90 21.04 -10.47
C GLU A 152 -5.49 21.37 -11.91
N ALA A 153 -5.52 20.39 -12.82
CA ALA A 153 -5.26 20.64 -14.23
C ALA A 153 -6.28 21.64 -14.84
N VAL A 154 -7.56 21.57 -14.46
CA VAL A 154 -8.59 22.54 -14.88
C VAL A 154 -8.27 23.94 -14.36
N LYS A 155 -7.81 24.09 -13.12
CA LYS A 155 -7.39 25.40 -12.56
C LYS A 155 -6.17 25.96 -13.29
N LEU A 156 -5.20 25.12 -13.64
CA LEU A 156 -4.00 25.51 -14.38
C LEU A 156 -4.30 25.88 -15.84
N LEU A 157 -5.38 25.35 -16.42
CA LEU A 157 -5.80 25.51 -17.81
C LEU A 157 -7.21 26.10 -17.94
N PRO A 158 -7.49 27.29 -17.39
CA PRO A 158 -8.85 27.86 -17.41
C PRO A 158 -9.39 28.10 -18.82
N ASN A 159 -8.53 28.36 -19.79
CA ASN A 159 -8.88 28.60 -21.20
C ASN A 159 -8.77 27.34 -22.09
N GLY A 160 -8.45 26.18 -21.48
CA GLY A 160 -8.09 24.95 -22.19
C GLY A 160 -6.58 24.82 -22.41
N GLY A 161 -6.15 23.70 -22.98
CA GLY A 161 -4.74 23.39 -23.22
C GLY A 161 -4.47 21.92 -23.45
N ASN A 162 -3.21 21.62 -23.74
CA ASN A 162 -2.73 20.29 -24.06
C ASN A 162 -2.10 19.62 -22.84
N VAL A 163 -2.61 18.45 -22.52
CA VAL A 163 -2.11 17.60 -21.44
C VAL A 163 -1.42 16.38 -22.04
N VAL A 164 -0.30 15.96 -21.47
CA VAL A 164 0.28 14.64 -21.70
C VAL A 164 0.27 13.86 -20.38
N GLU A 165 0.05 12.54 -20.46
CA GLU A 165 -0.17 11.68 -19.30
C GLU A 165 0.84 10.55 -19.24
N LEU A 166 1.59 10.47 -18.13
CA LEU A 166 2.52 9.39 -17.81
C LEU A 166 1.86 8.41 -16.84
N ARG A 167 1.56 7.22 -17.36
CA ARG A 167 0.76 6.21 -16.67
C ARG A 167 1.65 5.21 -15.95
N GLY A 168 1.19 4.71 -14.80
CA GLY A 168 1.79 3.58 -14.13
C GLY A 168 1.68 2.28 -14.92
N ILE A 169 1.96 1.13 -14.29
CA ILE A 169 1.74 -0.20 -14.89
C ILE A 169 0.26 -0.35 -15.23
N LEU A 170 -0.07 -0.57 -16.50
CA LEU A 170 -1.46 -0.49 -17.01
C LEU A 170 -2.42 -1.49 -16.35
N SER A 171 -1.91 -2.63 -15.89
CA SER A 171 -2.70 -3.66 -15.18
C SER A 171 -3.00 -3.31 -13.72
N ASN A 172 -2.35 -2.27 -13.16
CA ASN A 172 -2.51 -1.93 -11.76
C ASN A 172 -3.76 -1.09 -11.50
N GLN A 173 -4.54 -1.45 -10.48
CA GLN A 173 -5.76 -0.73 -10.12
C GLN A 173 -5.50 0.75 -9.79
N PRO A 174 -4.45 1.15 -9.02
CA PRO A 174 -4.16 2.56 -8.78
C PRO A 174 -4.03 3.39 -10.07
N GLN A 175 -3.39 2.85 -11.10
CA GLN A 175 -3.24 3.52 -12.39
C GLN A 175 -4.59 3.68 -13.09
N ILE A 176 -5.40 2.62 -13.13
CA ILE A 176 -6.73 2.62 -13.76
C ILE A 176 -7.64 3.66 -13.10
N ASP A 177 -7.64 3.70 -11.77
CA ASP A 177 -8.49 4.59 -10.99
C ASP A 177 -8.03 6.05 -11.07
N ARG A 178 -6.71 6.31 -11.08
CA ARG A 178 -6.13 7.65 -11.25
C ARG A 178 -6.45 8.22 -12.63
N ASP A 179 -6.29 7.41 -13.69
CA ASP A 179 -6.68 7.79 -15.06
C ASP A 179 -8.18 8.13 -15.14
N LYS A 180 -9.04 7.25 -14.60
CA LYS A 180 -10.48 7.44 -14.55
C LYS A 180 -10.85 8.76 -13.87
N GLY A 181 -10.38 8.97 -12.64
CA GLY A 181 -10.70 10.18 -11.87
C GLY A 181 -10.21 11.45 -12.56
N PHE A 182 -9.01 11.43 -13.15
CA PHE A 182 -8.44 12.55 -13.89
C PHE A 182 -9.29 12.92 -15.10
N ARG A 183 -9.64 11.94 -15.94
CA ARG A 183 -10.46 12.16 -17.14
C ARG A 183 -11.86 12.66 -16.80
N GLU A 184 -12.48 12.12 -15.72
CA GLU A 184 -13.78 12.62 -15.24
C GLU A 184 -13.70 14.11 -14.86
N ALA A 185 -12.64 14.54 -14.18
CA ALA A 185 -12.51 15.91 -13.73
C ALA A 185 -12.22 16.89 -14.88
N ILE A 186 -11.31 16.57 -15.81
CA ILE A 186 -10.99 17.46 -16.93
C ILE A 186 -12.13 17.57 -17.94
N ALA A 187 -13.09 16.64 -17.96
CA ALA A 187 -14.29 16.74 -18.78
C ALA A 187 -15.13 18.00 -18.49
N ALA A 188 -14.96 18.60 -17.30
CA ALA A 188 -15.57 19.89 -16.96
C ALA A 188 -15.10 21.04 -17.86
N ASN A 189 -13.91 20.94 -18.48
CA ASN A 189 -13.41 21.89 -19.47
C ASN A 189 -13.06 21.16 -20.78
N PRO A 190 -14.00 21.08 -21.76
CA PRO A 190 -13.80 20.33 -22.99
C PRO A 190 -12.71 20.89 -23.91
N LYS A 191 -12.15 22.08 -23.60
CA LYS A 191 -11.00 22.65 -24.30
C LYS A 191 -9.66 22.05 -23.81
N ILE A 192 -9.64 21.31 -22.71
CA ILE A 192 -8.48 20.53 -22.26
C ILE A 192 -8.42 19.24 -23.06
N LYS A 193 -7.27 18.96 -23.67
CA LYS A 193 -7.07 17.78 -24.51
C LYS A 193 -5.89 16.96 -24.01
N ILE A 194 -6.10 15.66 -23.75
CA ILE A 194 -5.00 14.72 -23.60
C ILE A 194 -4.51 14.39 -25.01
N ILE A 195 -3.34 14.93 -25.37
CA ILE A 195 -2.76 14.78 -26.72
C ILE A 195 -1.84 13.57 -26.85
N ALA A 196 -1.37 13.04 -25.73
CA ALA A 196 -0.59 11.81 -25.67
C ALA A 196 -0.67 11.21 -24.25
N ASP A 197 -0.70 9.88 -24.18
CA ASP A 197 -0.49 9.14 -22.95
C ASP A 197 0.42 7.93 -23.19
N ARG A 198 1.19 7.53 -22.17
CA ARG A 198 2.08 6.36 -22.26
C ARG A 198 2.40 5.77 -20.89
N GLU A 199 2.52 4.44 -20.89
CA GLU A 199 3.03 3.72 -19.73
C GLU A 199 4.50 4.05 -19.45
N ALA A 200 4.80 4.48 -18.22
CA ALA A 200 6.15 4.71 -17.70
C ALA A 200 6.43 3.90 -16.41
N LYS A 201 5.57 2.93 -16.09
CA LYS A 201 5.75 1.87 -15.10
C LYS A 201 6.14 2.36 -13.69
N TRP A 202 5.69 3.54 -13.29
CA TRP A 202 6.02 4.22 -12.02
C TRP A 202 7.47 4.73 -11.92
N LEU A 203 8.27 4.66 -12.99
CA LEU A 203 9.70 4.88 -12.95
C LEU A 203 10.09 6.21 -13.62
N LYS A 204 10.97 6.98 -12.95
CA LYS A 204 11.54 8.22 -13.45
C LYS A 204 12.32 8.01 -14.75
N GLU A 205 13.15 6.97 -14.78
CA GLU A 205 14.00 6.61 -15.93
C GLU A 205 13.20 6.18 -17.15
N ALA A 206 12.00 5.62 -16.97
CA ALA A 206 11.10 5.31 -18.08
C ALA A 206 10.35 6.55 -18.59
N ALA A 207 9.98 7.47 -17.69
CA ALA A 207 9.26 8.69 -18.04
C ALA A 207 10.11 9.70 -18.83
N THR A 208 11.39 9.82 -18.50
CA THR A 208 12.30 10.80 -19.10
C THR A 208 12.39 10.67 -20.63
N PRO A 209 12.71 9.51 -21.25
CA PRO A 209 12.77 9.38 -22.70
C PRO A 209 11.39 9.55 -23.37
N ILE A 210 10.30 9.16 -22.71
CA ILE A 210 8.94 9.39 -23.21
C ILE A 210 8.68 10.90 -23.35
N MET A 211 9.00 11.68 -22.33
CA MET A 211 8.84 13.13 -22.38
C MET A 211 9.75 13.78 -23.43
N GLN A 212 11.00 13.33 -23.57
CA GLN A 212 11.91 13.79 -24.62
C GLN A 212 11.30 13.60 -26.02
N GLN A 213 10.70 12.44 -26.26
CA GLN A 213 10.00 12.15 -27.51
C GLN A 213 8.82 13.08 -27.72
N TRP A 214 7.99 13.32 -26.70
CA TRP A 214 6.84 14.22 -26.80
C TRP A 214 7.25 15.65 -27.04
N LEU A 215 8.32 16.13 -26.41
CA LEU A 215 8.86 17.49 -26.62
C LEU A 215 9.35 17.70 -28.06
N ALA A 216 9.90 16.65 -28.70
CA ALA A 216 10.33 16.71 -30.10
C ALA A 216 9.15 16.68 -31.08
N GLN A 217 8.06 15.98 -30.74
CA GLN A 217 6.88 15.80 -31.61
C GLN A 217 5.83 16.90 -31.46
N ASN A 218 5.72 17.52 -30.26
CA ASN A 218 4.67 18.44 -29.92
C ASN A 218 5.23 19.81 -29.58
N GLN A 219 4.82 20.82 -30.33
CA GLN A 219 5.26 22.21 -30.09
C GLN A 219 4.64 22.79 -28.81
N GLN A 220 3.43 22.37 -28.44
CA GLN A 220 2.71 22.88 -27.29
C GLN A 220 2.30 21.71 -26.35
N ILE A 221 2.85 21.69 -25.16
CA ILE A 221 2.43 20.89 -24.01
C ILE A 221 2.29 21.87 -22.85
N ASP A 222 1.12 21.93 -22.25
CA ASP A 222 0.81 22.90 -21.20
C ASP A 222 0.88 22.26 -19.81
N VAL A 223 0.42 21.00 -19.68
CA VAL A 223 0.45 20.23 -18.43
C VAL A 223 0.98 18.81 -18.69
N VAL A 224 1.81 18.32 -17.78
CA VAL A 224 2.17 16.90 -17.65
C VAL A 224 1.50 16.38 -16.40
N TYR A 225 0.69 15.34 -16.53
CA TYR A 225 0.16 14.56 -15.45
C TYR A 225 0.95 13.25 -15.31
N GLY A 226 1.75 13.14 -14.25
CA GLY A 226 2.38 11.89 -13.85
C GLY A 226 1.55 11.18 -12.81
N HIS A 227 1.27 9.88 -13.00
CA HIS A 227 0.53 9.11 -12.00
C HIS A 227 1.31 8.91 -10.71
N ASN A 228 2.60 9.30 -10.68
CA ASN A 228 3.38 9.50 -9.46
C ASN A 228 4.43 10.61 -9.63
N ASP A 229 5.02 11.04 -8.51
CA ASP A 229 6.04 12.09 -8.47
C ASP A 229 7.31 11.71 -9.26
N PRO A 230 7.86 10.48 -9.16
CA PRO A 230 9.03 10.10 -9.94
C PRO A 230 8.84 10.29 -11.45
N MET A 231 7.68 9.89 -12.01
CA MET A 231 7.40 10.08 -13.44
C MET A 231 7.24 11.55 -13.81
N ALA A 232 6.53 12.33 -12.99
CA ALA A 232 6.37 13.77 -13.19
C ALA A 232 7.72 14.49 -13.14
N LEU A 233 8.60 14.14 -12.20
CA LEU A 233 9.96 14.67 -12.08
C LEU A 233 10.87 14.24 -13.24
N GLY A 234 10.72 13.01 -13.75
CA GLY A 234 11.41 12.56 -14.96
C GLY A 234 11.05 13.41 -16.17
N ALA A 235 9.76 13.73 -16.30
CA ALA A 235 9.28 14.64 -17.35
C ALA A 235 9.77 16.08 -17.15
N TYR A 236 9.77 16.58 -15.90
CA TYR A 236 10.32 17.90 -15.58
C TYR A 236 11.79 18.02 -16.00
N LEU A 237 12.61 17.04 -15.67
CA LEU A 237 14.04 17.04 -16.04
C LEU A 237 14.26 17.01 -17.55
N ALA A 238 13.45 16.25 -18.29
CA ALA A 238 13.49 16.25 -19.74
C ALA A 238 13.10 17.61 -20.33
N ALA A 239 12.07 18.25 -19.79
CA ALA A 239 11.64 19.58 -20.19
C ALA A 239 12.67 20.67 -19.83
N GLN A 240 13.33 20.53 -18.66
CA GLN A 240 14.41 21.42 -18.23
C GLN A 240 15.60 21.35 -19.20
N ALA A 241 16.03 20.15 -19.56
CA ALA A 241 17.10 19.93 -20.53
C ALA A 241 16.77 20.50 -21.92
N ALA A 242 15.48 20.55 -22.28
CA ALA A 242 14.99 21.13 -23.52
C ALA A 242 14.71 22.66 -23.43
N GLY A 243 14.96 23.32 -22.28
CA GLY A 243 14.68 24.75 -22.06
C GLY A 243 13.18 25.08 -22.06
N ARG A 244 12.31 24.13 -21.68
CA ARG A 244 10.85 24.27 -21.74
C ARG A 244 10.13 24.10 -20.41
N ALA A 245 10.85 23.80 -19.30
CA ALA A 245 10.24 23.51 -18.01
C ALA A 245 9.41 24.67 -17.43
N ASP A 246 9.80 25.90 -17.69
CA ASP A 246 9.09 27.12 -17.28
C ASP A 246 7.73 27.32 -17.94
N LYS A 247 7.54 26.73 -19.11
CA LYS A 247 6.31 26.82 -19.91
C LYS A 247 5.32 25.68 -19.66
N ILE A 248 5.71 24.68 -18.92
CA ILE A 248 4.92 23.45 -18.67
C ILE A 248 4.66 23.33 -17.17
N LYS A 249 3.44 22.95 -16.80
CA LYS A 249 3.09 22.61 -15.41
C LYS A 249 3.13 21.10 -15.21
N PHE A 250 3.67 20.66 -14.07
CA PHE A 250 3.82 19.23 -13.76
C PHE A 250 2.99 18.91 -12.52
N ILE A 251 2.18 17.88 -12.61
CA ILE A 251 1.34 17.36 -11.52
C ILE A 251 1.81 15.94 -11.24
N GLY A 252 2.09 15.64 -9.96
CA GLY A 252 2.47 14.32 -9.48
C GLY A 252 1.50 13.77 -8.45
N ILE A 253 1.79 12.57 -7.96
CA ILE A 253 1.13 11.89 -6.85
C ILE A 253 2.23 11.15 -6.09
N ASP A 254 2.11 10.97 -4.84
CA ASP A 254 2.80 10.31 -3.75
C ASP A 254 3.00 11.29 -2.59
N GLY A 255 3.47 12.52 -2.88
CA GLY A 255 3.64 13.55 -1.87
C GLY A 255 4.56 13.11 -0.73
N LEU A 256 5.70 12.47 -1.06
CA LEU A 256 6.64 12.02 -0.04
C LEU A 256 7.43 13.20 0.55
N ALA A 257 7.59 13.19 1.88
CA ALA A 257 8.41 14.14 2.64
C ALA A 257 9.86 13.63 2.74
N ILE A 258 10.51 13.50 1.60
CA ILE A 258 11.93 13.12 1.48
C ILE A 258 12.67 14.13 0.60
N PRO A 259 14.02 14.19 0.62
CA PRO A 259 14.78 15.22 -0.09
C PRO A 259 14.48 15.33 -1.59
N ASP A 260 14.21 14.21 -2.27
CA ASP A 260 13.87 14.12 -3.70
C ASP A 260 12.39 13.74 -3.93
N GLY A 261 11.53 13.93 -2.91
CA GLY A 261 10.11 13.63 -2.95
C GLY A 261 9.25 14.76 -3.49
N GLY A 262 7.96 14.44 -3.74
CA GLY A 262 7.01 15.36 -4.35
C GLY A 262 6.76 16.63 -3.55
N ILE A 263 6.70 16.56 -2.21
CA ILE A 263 6.54 17.78 -1.38
C ILE A 263 7.73 18.74 -1.60
N ARG A 264 8.95 18.21 -1.61
CA ARG A 264 10.15 19.02 -1.86
C ARG A 264 10.14 19.59 -3.28
N ALA A 265 9.71 18.82 -4.24
CA ALA A 265 9.59 19.26 -5.64
C ALA A 265 8.58 20.41 -5.81
N VAL A 266 7.47 20.40 -5.07
CA VAL A 266 6.52 21.54 -5.03
C VAL A 266 7.18 22.78 -4.39
N GLN A 267 7.93 22.63 -3.29
CA GLN A 267 8.65 23.73 -2.68
C GLN A 267 9.64 24.38 -3.66
N LEU A 268 10.31 23.57 -4.46
CA LEU A 268 11.29 24.02 -5.45
C LEU A 268 10.64 24.53 -6.76
N GLY A 269 9.32 24.43 -6.91
CA GLY A 269 8.60 24.85 -8.12
C GLY A 269 8.77 23.90 -9.31
N GLN A 270 9.28 22.69 -9.08
CA GLN A 270 9.42 21.65 -10.11
C GLN A 270 8.08 20.98 -10.42
N LEU A 271 7.23 20.83 -9.39
CA LEU A 271 5.84 20.41 -9.53
C LEU A 271 4.91 21.58 -9.17
N ALA A 272 3.81 21.74 -9.91
CA ALA A 272 2.75 22.66 -9.58
C ALA A 272 1.94 22.17 -8.37
N ALA A 273 1.71 20.87 -8.31
CA ALA A 273 1.07 20.19 -7.20
C ALA A 273 1.48 18.71 -7.16
N THR A 274 1.38 18.11 -5.97
CA THR A 274 1.31 16.66 -5.77
C THR A 274 0.19 16.34 -4.78
N PHE A 275 -0.14 15.06 -4.64
CA PHE A 275 -1.19 14.59 -3.75
C PHE A 275 -0.61 13.49 -2.87
N ILE A 276 -0.75 13.62 -1.55
CA ILE A 276 -0.26 12.62 -0.61
C ILE A 276 -0.98 11.31 -0.87
N TYR A 277 -0.22 10.28 -1.18
CA TYR A 277 -0.67 8.90 -1.27
C TYR A 277 -0.19 8.17 -0.01
N PRO A 278 -1.10 7.91 0.97
CA PRO A 278 -0.71 7.28 2.22
C PRO A 278 -0.12 5.89 1.95
N THR A 279 0.95 5.55 2.66
CA THR A 279 1.57 4.22 2.54
C THR A 279 0.71 3.12 3.14
N GLY A 280 -0.18 3.45 4.08
CA GLY A 280 -0.99 2.48 4.83
C GLY A 280 -0.16 1.61 5.79
N ALA A 281 1.09 2.00 6.04
CA ALA A 281 2.02 1.20 6.84
C ALA A 281 1.60 1.09 8.31
N GLN A 282 1.09 2.18 8.89
CA GLN A 282 0.58 2.17 10.26
C GLN A 282 -0.68 1.30 10.34
N GLU A 283 -1.62 1.51 9.45
CA GLU A 283 -2.86 0.74 9.37
C GLU A 283 -2.58 -0.75 9.16
N ALA A 284 -1.55 -1.08 8.36
CA ALA A 284 -1.13 -2.46 8.15
C ALA A 284 -0.53 -3.07 9.43
N ALA A 285 0.32 -2.35 10.15
CA ALA A 285 0.88 -2.80 11.42
C ALA A 285 -0.20 -3.02 12.48
N ASP A 286 -1.12 -2.07 12.63
CA ASP A 286 -2.26 -2.16 13.56
C ASP A 286 -3.18 -3.32 13.19
N THR A 287 -3.45 -3.52 11.89
CA THR A 287 -4.27 -4.61 11.37
C THR A 287 -3.63 -5.97 11.64
N VAL A 288 -2.32 -6.10 11.38
CA VAL A 288 -1.55 -7.31 11.73
C VAL A 288 -1.68 -7.61 13.22
N ASN A 289 -1.42 -6.62 14.09
CA ASN A 289 -1.53 -6.80 15.53
C ASN A 289 -2.93 -7.28 15.96
N LYS A 290 -3.98 -6.62 15.46
CA LYS A 290 -5.38 -7.01 15.77
C LYS A 290 -5.68 -8.44 15.35
N ILE A 291 -5.31 -8.82 14.12
CA ILE A 291 -5.53 -10.19 13.60
C ILE A 291 -4.84 -11.24 14.46
N LEU A 292 -3.57 -11.01 14.79
CA LEU A 292 -2.76 -11.97 15.56
C LEU A 292 -3.26 -12.15 17.00
N HIS A 293 -4.00 -11.15 17.51
CA HIS A 293 -4.66 -11.22 18.83
C HIS A 293 -6.15 -11.58 18.76
N GLY A 294 -6.60 -12.13 17.62
CA GLY A 294 -7.98 -12.60 17.46
C GLY A 294 -9.06 -11.51 17.40
N GLN A 295 -8.66 -10.26 17.14
CA GLN A 295 -9.59 -9.14 16.99
C GLN A 295 -10.08 -9.05 15.56
N GLN A 296 -11.29 -8.52 15.39
CA GLN A 296 -11.85 -8.26 14.05
C GLN A 296 -11.24 -7.01 13.44
N VAL A 297 -11.09 -7.03 12.11
CA VAL A 297 -10.57 -5.92 11.32
C VAL A 297 -11.50 -5.61 10.15
N GLU A 298 -11.43 -4.39 9.65
CA GLU A 298 -12.18 -4.00 8.46
C GLU A 298 -11.66 -4.71 7.22
N LYS A 299 -12.58 -5.15 6.38
CA LYS A 299 -12.26 -5.81 5.10
C LYS A 299 -11.55 -4.89 4.12
N LYS A 300 -11.93 -3.60 4.10
CA LYS A 300 -11.33 -2.57 3.23
C LYS A 300 -11.11 -1.29 4.04
N GLN A 301 -9.88 -0.81 4.05
CA GLN A 301 -9.47 0.44 4.64
C GLN A 301 -9.00 1.36 3.52
N VAL A 302 -9.86 2.31 3.13
CA VAL A 302 -9.59 3.24 2.06
C VAL A 302 -9.12 4.57 2.65
N LEU A 303 -7.88 4.94 2.36
CA LEU A 303 -7.21 6.09 2.95
C LEU A 303 -7.39 7.33 2.08
N GLY A 304 -7.62 8.46 2.72
CA GLY A 304 -7.80 9.75 2.05
C GLY A 304 -6.51 10.33 1.50
N THR A 305 -6.61 11.50 0.86
CA THR A 305 -5.48 12.24 0.31
C THR A 305 -5.52 13.72 0.72
N THR A 306 -4.35 14.36 0.71
CA THR A 306 -4.19 15.81 0.87
C THR A 306 -3.43 16.36 -0.33
N GLN A 307 -3.96 17.42 -0.94
CA GLN A 307 -3.23 18.15 -1.97
C GLN A 307 -2.07 18.93 -1.35
N VAL A 308 -0.91 18.81 -1.96
CA VAL A 308 0.29 19.60 -1.66
C VAL A 308 0.40 20.70 -2.70
N SER A 309 0.34 21.94 -2.23
CA SER A 309 0.56 23.15 -3.01
C SER A 309 1.75 23.93 -2.41
N LYS A 310 2.18 24.99 -3.09
CA LYS A 310 3.26 25.85 -2.58
C LYS A 310 2.95 26.43 -1.21
N ASP A 311 1.68 26.67 -0.90
CA ASP A 311 1.24 27.34 0.34
C ASP A 311 1.36 26.41 1.56
N ASN A 312 1.18 25.10 1.40
CA ASN A 312 1.17 24.14 2.50
C ASN A 312 2.36 23.17 2.51
N ALA A 313 3.16 23.14 1.44
CA ALA A 313 4.24 22.17 1.28
C ALA A 313 5.26 22.18 2.43
N ALA A 314 5.60 23.36 2.98
CA ALA A 314 6.55 23.45 4.09
C ALA A 314 6.00 22.82 5.38
N GLN A 315 4.73 23.06 5.67
CA GLN A 315 4.03 22.45 6.82
C GLN A 315 3.91 20.94 6.66
N LEU A 316 3.46 20.48 5.49
CA LEU A 316 3.27 19.05 5.20
C LEU A 316 4.61 18.30 5.19
N TYR A 317 5.69 18.90 4.65
CA TYR A 317 7.02 18.30 4.72
C TYR A 317 7.40 18.00 6.18
N LYS A 318 7.28 19.00 7.06
CA LYS A 318 7.60 18.85 8.49
C LYS A 318 6.70 17.81 9.19
N GLN A 319 5.43 17.72 8.78
CA GLN A 319 4.47 16.78 9.37
C GLN A 319 4.76 15.33 9.01
N TYR A 320 5.21 15.07 7.78
CA TYR A 320 5.40 13.72 7.24
C TYR A 320 6.88 13.29 7.16
N ASP A 321 7.81 14.16 7.57
CA ASP A 321 9.24 13.84 7.61
C ASP A 321 9.53 12.87 8.77
N LEU A 322 9.94 11.66 8.43
CA LEU A 322 10.33 10.62 9.38
C LEU A 322 11.86 10.50 9.54
N SER A 323 12.65 11.43 9.02
CA SER A 323 14.12 11.36 9.09
C SER A 323 14.67 11.31 10.52
N GLY A 324 13.90 11.81 11.50
CA GLY A 324 14.22 11.75 12.93
C GLY A 324 13.61 10.60 13.72
N ALA A 325 12.91 9.68 13.06
CA ALA A 325 12.15 8.60 13.71
C ALA A 325 12.90 7.24 13.79
N ASN A 326 14.24 7.24 13.63
CA ASN A 326 15.10 6.04 13.70
C ASN A 326 15.54 5.72 15.13
#